data_c0f2fc99dcdaa2c2e95e63acc43a0e93
#
_entry.id   c0f2fc99dcdaa2c2e95e63acc43a0e93
#
_cell.length_a   1.000
_cell.length_b   1.000
_cell.length_c   1.000
_cell.angle_alpha   90.00
_cell.angle_beta   90.00
_cell.angle_gamma   90.00
#
_symmetry.space_group_name_H-M   'P 1'
#
loop_
_entity.id
_entity.type
_entity.pdbx_description
1 polymer ?
#
loop_
_entity_poly.entity_id
_entity_poly.type
_entity_poly.pdbx_seq_one_letter_code
_entity_poly.pdbx_strand_id
1 'polypeptide(L)'
;MSERKTIYLCLAHMSEEGVEQKYVKEAFETNWVVPLGPNVNGFEADLERFVGEDKKVVALSAGTAAVHLALLACGVEPGDEVLVQSFTLCASSHPI
;
A
#
# COMPACT_ATOMS: atom_id res chain seq x y z
N MET A 1 -33.20 -12.23 -25.22
CA MET A 1 -32.00 -11.39 -24.97
C MET A 1 -31.42 -11.80 -23.64
N SER A 2 -30.15 -12.14 -23.59
CA SER A 2 -29.47 -12.34 -22.29
C SER A 2 -29.32 -10.99 -21.60
N GLU A 3 -29.72 -10.90 -20.33
CA GLU A 3 -29.44 -9.70 -19.52
C GLU A 3 -27.93 -9.50 -19.46
N ARG A 4 -27.46 -8.36 -19.93
CA ARG A 4 -26.05 -7.99 -19.81
C ARG A 4 -25.77 -7.65 -18.35
N LYS A 5 -24.97 -8.46 -17.67
CA LYS A 5 -24.50 -8.19 -16.32
C LYS A 5 -23.67 -6.92 -16.33
N THR A 6 -24.05 -5.94 -15.53
CA THR A 6 -23.25 -4.72 -15.36
C THR A 6 -21.93 -5.07 -14.68
N ILE A 7 -20.82 -4.65 -15.29
CA ILE A 7 -19.48 -4.76 -14.71
C ILE A 7 -19.09 -3.35 -14.27
N TYR A 8 -18.91 -3.16 -12.99
CA TYR A 8 -18.49 -1.88 -12.42
C TYR A 8 -16.96 -1.74 -12.54
N LEU A 9 -16.50 -0.51 -12.76
CA LEU A 9 -15.06 -0.23 -12.90
C LEU A 9 -14.31 -0.48 -11.58
N CYS A 10 -14.91 -0.12 -10.47
CA CYS A 10 -14.37 -0.31 -9.14
C CYS A 10 -15.49 -0.68 -8.17
N LEU A 11 -15.28 -1.77 -7.43
CA LEU A 11 -16.18 -2.19 -6.36
C LEU A 11 -15.36 -2.23 -5.06
N ALA A 12 -15.81 -1.48 -4.07
CA ALA A 12 -15.35 -1.69 -2.71
C ALA A 12 -15.95 -3.01 -2.22
N HIS A 13 -15.13 -4.03 -2.09
CA HIS A 13 -15.55 -5.36 -1.70
C HIS A 13 -14.60 -5.91 -0.63
N MET A 14 -15.18 -6.30 0.49
CA MET A 14 -14.48 -7.01 1.56
C MET A 14 -14.54 -8.52 1.34
N SER A 15 -13.68 -9.28 2.05
CA SER A 15 -13.74 -10.73 1.97
C SER A 15 -15.05 -11.26 2.53
N GLU A 16 -15.62 -12.29 1.90
CA GLU A 16 -16.83 -12.95 2.39
C GLU A 16 -16.57 -13.69 3.71
N GLU A 17 -15.33 -14.06 3.96
CA GLU A 17 -14.90 -14.77 5.16
C GLU A 17 -14.64 -13.86 6.37
N GLY A 18 -14.69 -12.54 6.18
CA GLY A 18 -14.48 -11.54 7.24
C GLY A 18 -13.05 -11.49 7.78
N VAL A 19 -12.06 -11.81 6.96
CA VAL A 19 -10.64 -11.88 7.35
C VAL A 19 -10.15 -10.53 7.87
N GLU A 20 -10.55 -9.44 7.23
CA GLU A 20 -10.17 -8.08 7.61
C GLU A 20 -10.68 -7.73 9.01
N GLN A 21 -11.93 -8.09 9.32
CA GLN A 21 -12.53 -7.85 10.64
C GLN A 21 -11.83 -8.67 11.72
N LYS A 22 -11.39 -9.90 11.39
CA LYS A 22 -10.62 -10.74 12.31
C LYS A 22 -9.31 -10.07 12.71
N TYR A 23 -8.54 -9.54 11.74
CA TYR A 23 -7.29 -8.83 12.03
C TYR A 23 -7.52 -7.55 12.85
N VAL A 24 -8.55 -6.78 12.53
CA VAL A 24 -8.92 -5.60 13.30
C VAL A 24 -9.27 -5.96 14.74
N LYS A 25 -10.12 -6.97 14.93
CA LYS A 25 -10.51 -7.44 16.25
C LYS A 25 -9.32 -7.92 17.08
N GLU A 26 -8.44 -8.73 16.49
CA GLU A 26 -7.22 -9.21 17.13
C GLU A 26 -6.30 -8.07 17.55
N ALA A 27 -6.14 -7.05 16.70
CA ALA A 27 -5.33 -5.88 17.03
C ALA A 27 -5.86 -5.14 18.28
N PHE A 28 -7.19 -5.00 18.41
CA PHE A 28 -7.81 -4.40 19.60
C PHE A 28 -7.68 -5.29 20.83
N GLU A 29 -7.91 -6.58 20.70
CA GLU A 29 -7.81 -7.55 21.82
C GLU A 29 -6.40 -7.66 22.38
N THR A 30 -5.40 -7.51 21.52
CA THR A 30 -3.97 -7.60 21.90
C THR A 30 -3.30 -6.26 22.13
N ASN A 31 -4.05 -5.14 21.99
CA ASN A 31 -3.55 -3.75 22.11
C ASN A 31 -2.48 -3.37 21.06
N TRP A 32 -2.40 -4.09 19.94
CA TRP A 32 -1.52 -3.74 18.82
C TRP A 32 -2.20 -2.74 17.86
N VAL A 33 -2.64 -1.61 18.39
CA VAL A 33 -3.23 -0.50 17.62
C VAL A 33 -2.24 0.65 17.43
N VAL A 34 -1.00 0.33 17.18
CA VAL A 34 0.14 1.24 17.00
C VAL A 34 0.79 0.97 15.64
N PRO A 35 1.64 1.89 15.11
CA PRO A 35 2.27 1.73 13.80
C PRO A 35 3.35 0.65 13.73
N LEU A 36 3.41 -0.22 14.70
CA LEU A 36 4.32 -1.36 14.83
C LEU A 36 3.51 -2.60 15.23
N GLY A 37 4.07 -3.78 15.08
CA GLY A 37 3.48 -4.98 15.64
C GLY A 37 3.42 -6.17 14.68
N PRO A 38 2.80 -7.28 15.12
CA PRO A 38 2.78 -8.54 14.37
C PRO A 38 2.20 -8.42 12.96
N ASN A 39 1.13 -7.64 12.78
CA ASN A 39 0.48 -7.47 11.49
C ASN A 39 1.35 -6.71 10.48
N VAL A 40 2.04 -5.65 10.92
CA VAL A 40 2.97 -4.89 10.08
C VAL A 40 4.15 -5.78 9.67
N ASN A 41 4.76 -6.45 10.65
CA ASN A 41 5.89 -7.34 10.39
C ASN A 41 5.50 -8.51 9.48
N GLY A 42 4.32 -9.09 9.69
CA GLY A 42 3.78 -10.16 8.84
C GLY A 42 3.53 -9.69 7.41
N PHE A 43 2.93 -8.53 7.24
CA PHE A 43 2.70 -7.93 5.93
C PHE A 43 4.01 -7.69 5.16
N GLU A 44 5.01 -7.10 5.81
CA GLU A 44 6.32 -6.88 5.20
C GLU A 44 6.99 -8.19 4.80
N ALA A 45 6.97 -9.19 5.69
CA ALA A 45 7.55 -10.51 5.42
C ALA A 45 6.85 -11.26 4.29
N ASP A 46 5.52 -11.17 4.20
CA ASP A 46 4.73 -11.80 3.12
C ASP A 46 5.05 -11.17 1.77
N LEU A 47 5.17 -9.85 1.72
CA LEU A 47 5.55 -9.14 0.50
C LEU A 47 7.02 -9.42 0.12
N GLU A 48 7.95 -9.48 1.06
CA GLU A 48 9.34 -9.88 0.79
C GLU A 48 9.40 -11.26 0.13
N ARG A 49 8.65 -12.23 0.63
CA ARG A 49 8.56 -13.57 0.02
C ARG A 49 7.96 -13.53 -1.38
N PHE A 50 6.98 -12.64 -1.62
CA PHE A 50 6.33 -12.51 -2.91
C PHE A 50 7.24 -11.85 -3.97
N VAL A 51 7.98 -10.79 -3.61
CA VAL A 51 8.83 -10.04 -4.54
C VAL A 51 10.23 -10.62 -4.70
N GLY A 52 10.68 -11.46 -3.79
CA GLY A 52 11.99 -12.11 -3.78
C GLY A 52 12.79 -11.78 -2.53
N GLU A 53 13.48 -12.77 -1.99
CA GLU A 53 14.21 -12.69 -0.71
C GLU A 53 15.39 -11.70 -0.70
N ASP A 54 15.84 -11.25 -1.87
CA ASP A 54 16.87 -10.23 -2.03
C ASP A 54 16.34 -8.80 -1.89
N LYS A 55 15.01 -8.65 -1.76
CA LYS A 55 14.33 -7.36 -1.59
C LYS A 55 13.94 -7.13 -0.15
N LYS A 56 13.83 -5.86 0.22
CA LYS A 56 13.29 -5.43 1.51
C LYS A 56 12.01 -4.64 1.29
N VAL A 57 11.05 -4.89 2.16
CA VAL A 57 9.74 -4.23 2.12
C VAL A 57 9.56 -3.41 3.39
N VAL A 58 9.08 -2.21 3.22
CA VAL A 58 8.74 -1.30 4.33
C VAL A 58 7.29 -0.86 4.16
N ALA A 59 6.48 -1.13 5.16
CA ALA A 59 5.10 -0.67 5.20
C ALA A 59 5.03 0.79 5.65
N LEU A 60 4.30 1.59 4.89
CA LEU A 60 4.09 3.01 5.15
C LEU A 60 2.61 3.34 5.26
N SER A 61 2.29 4.48 5.84
CA SER A 61 0.90 4.90 6.10
C SER A 61 0.10 5.22 4.83
N ALA A 62 0.75 5.56 3.73
CA ALA A 62 0.10 5.96 2.48
C ALA A 62 1.05 5.83 1.28
N GLY A 63 0.46 5.71 0.08
CA GLY A 63 1.21 5.68 -1.18
C GLY A 63 2.05 6.94 -1.42
N THR A 64 1.57 8.10 -1.00
CA THR A 64 2.36 9.36 -1.07
C THR A 64 3.65 9.27 -0.27
N ALA A 65 3.61 8.69 0.93
CA ALA A 65 4.80 8.44 1.74
C ALA A 65 5.74 7.43 1.07
N ALA A 66 5.17 6.42 0.40
CA ALA A 66 5.95 5.43 -0.35
C ALA A 66 6.68 6.06 -1.54
N VAL A 67 6.02 6.93 -2.30
CA VAL A 67 6.67 7.68 -3.40
C VAL A 67 7.80 8.56 -2.87
N HIS A 68 7.55 9.29 -1.79
CA HIS A 68 8.59 10.14 -1.16
C HIS A 68 9.81 9.31 -0.72
N LEU A 69 9.59 8.21 -0.02
CA LEU A 69 10.70 7.34 0.40
C LEU A 69 11.46 6.73 -0.78
N ALA A 70 10.72 6.35 -1.85
CA ALA A 70 11.33 5.82 -3.07
C ALA A 70 12.26 6.84 -3.75
N LEU A 71 11.84 8.12 -3.83
CA LEU A 71 12.68 9.19 -4.38
C LEU A 71 13.97 9.37 -3.57
N LEU A 72 13.85 9.38 -2.23
CA LEU A 72 15.02 9.44 -1.34
C LEU A 72 15.94 8.23 -1.53
N ALA A 73 15.38 7.04 -1.63
CA ALA A 73 16.14 5.81 -1.86
C ALA A 73 16.85 5.78 -3.22
N CYS A 74 16.29 6.46 -4.23
CA CYS A 74 16.92 6.65 -5.54
C CYS A 74 17.98 7.75 -5.55
N GLY A 75 18.17 8.48 -4.45
CA GLY A 75 19.16 9.55 -4.34
C GLY A 75 18.75 10.85 -5.05
N VAL A 76 17.46 11.09 -5.22
CA VAL A 76 16.95 12.34 -5.81
C VAL A 76 17.19 13.50 -4.86
N GLU A 77 17.81 14.57 -5.37
CA GLU A 77 18.21 15.77 -4.62
C GLU A 77 17.57 17.03 -5.19
N PRO A 78 17.54 18.13 -4.43
CA PRO A 78 17.11 19.42 -4.94
C PRO A 78 17.91 19.86 -6.18
N GLY A 79 17.20 20.15 -7.27
CA GLY A 79 17.79 20.50 -8.57
C GLY A 79 17.69 19.37 -9.60
N ASP A 80 17.34 18.15 -9.18
CA ASP A 80 17.09 17.04 -10.09
C ASP A 80 15.74 17.19 -10.82
N GLU A 81 15.66 16.58 -12.00
CA GLU A 81 14.43 16.50 -12.77
C GLU A 81 13.85 15.08 -12.68
N VAL A 82 12.54 15.03 -12.37
CA VAL A 82 11.79 13.76 -12.26
C VAL A 82 10.65 13.77 -13.26
N LEU A 83 10.59 12.75 -14.12
CA LEU A 83 9.52 12.59 -15.09
C LEU A 83 8.27 12.01 -14.43
N VAL A 84 7.15 12.72 -14.54
CA VAL A 84 5.85 12.27 -14.05
C VAL A 84 4.78 12.49 -15.11
N GLN A 85 3.76 11.63 -15.11
CA GLN A 85 2.59 11.84 -15.96
C GLN A 85 1.69 12.94 -15.39
N SER A 86 1.00 13.67 -16.25
CA SER A 86 0.06 14.72 -15.85
C SER A 86 -1.36 14.21 -15.58
N PHE A 87 -1.74 13.12 -16.21
CA PHE A 87 -3.07 12.50 -16.05
C PHE A 87 -3.10 11.55 -14.87
N THR A 88 -2.92 12.09 -13.67
CA THR A 88 -2.90 11.33 -12.41
C THR A 88 -3.20 12.24 -11.22
N LEU A 89 -3.27 11.65 -10.04
CA LEU A 89 -3.40 12.37 -8.79
C LEU A 89 -2.16 13.23 -8.50
N CYS A 90 -2.34 14.44 -7.99
CA CYS A 90 -1.25 15.37 -7.65
C CYS A 90 -0.25 14.78 -6.62
N ALA A 91 -0.67 13.80 -5.82
CA ALA A 91 0.19 13.07 -4.89
C ALA A 91 1.37 12.34 -5.58
N SER A 92 1.34 12.14 -6.90
CA SER A 92 2.47 11.59 -7.65
C SER A 92 3.60 12.60 -7.85
N SER A 93 3.29 13.89 -7.86
CA SER A 93 4.27 14.97 -8.05
C SER A 93 4.63 15.73 -6.78
N HIS A 94 3.75 15.78 -5.79
CA HIS A 94 4.02 16.52 -4.54
C HIS A 94 5.27 16.07 -3.77
N PRO A 95 5.64 14.77 -3.75
CA PRO A 95 6.85 14.33 -3.05
C PRO A 95 8.17 14.77 -3.72
N ILE A 96 8.10 15.16 -4.98
CA ILE A 96 9.26 15.64 -5.75
C ILE A 96 9.67 17.02 -5.28
#